data_e66de07d50d4653ebee6020fb362f0e4
#
_entry.id   e66de07d50d4653ebee6020fb362f0e4
#
_cell.length_a   1.000
_cell.length_b   1.000
_cell.length_c   1.000
_cell.angle_alpha   90.00
_cell.angle_beta   90.00
_cell.angle_gamma   90.00
#
_symmetry.space_group_name_H-M   'P 1'
#
loop_
_entity.id
_entity.type
_entity.pdbx_description
1 polymer ?
#
loop_
_entity_poly.entity_id
_entity_poly.type
_entity_poly.pdbx_seq_one_letter_code
_entity_poly.pdbx_strand_id
1 'polypeptide(L)'
;MQLKRFLTGLLIMLFVYGATATSTYASTGWCSPSGGSPNIFTYNFGTKQISDPSQNTAGTVFSDVYTWDLGSNYLAVCDCESGNIYQVTYFETKTDLPLGHSDGTYQFYKIGDDLEVATSIFVSGKRNEYVPTPWVSVSNEGTDNYQCNSTYNYLTGSQGKLSLYIAKSFVGTSVINTKILDIYGSTVSGSFGGSSLVSLYIQGQVIVPQTCSVNAGQIVTVDFGSFMSGEFKNKGQMPAGYTPKTITVPIKCNGMDANASLTLRFQAEASADEPAAIKTSNDDVGVQITDDSGKVIEPNSGLIPFQLDDNLQATVTFHAAPISTTGNAPAEGTFSATAYIRVDFA
;
A
#
# COMPACT_ATOMS: atom_id res chain seq x y z
N MET A 1 67.15 16.91 -92.33
CA MET A 1 65.79 16.73 -92.06
C MET A 1 65.62 15.82 -90.85
N GLN A 2 65.53 16.39 -89.65
CA GLN A 2 64.93 15.79 -88.46
C GLN A 2 64.84 16.84 -87.33
N LEU A 3 63.69 17.07 -86.87
CA LEU A 3 63.27 18.05 -85.88
C LEU A 3 63.44 17.46 -84.48
N LYS A 4 64.32 18.05 -83.66
CA LYS A 4 64.43 17.70 -82.22
C LYS A 4 63.56 18.67 -81.44
N ARG A 5 62.47 18.21 -80.87
CA ARG A 5 61.68 18.85 -79.88
C ARG A 5 62.29 18.75 -78.50
N PHE A 6 62.66 19.90 -77.90
CA PHE A 6 62.96 19.97 -76.43
C PHE A 6 61.64 19.99 -75.64
N LEU A 7 61.51 19.03 -74.73
CA LEU A 7 60.40 19.03 -73.77
C LEU A 7 60.95 19.56 -72.43
N THR A 8 60.61 20.77 -72.08
CA THR A 8 60.91 21.34 -70.77
C THR A 8 59.85 20.83 -69.78
N GLY A 9 60.29 19.98 -68.84
CA GLY A 9 59.43 19.49 -67.76
C GLY A 9 59.27 20.55 -66.65
N LEU A 10 58.03 21.04 -66.51
CA LEU A 10 57.63 21.88 -65.37
C LEU A 10 57.18 21.00 -64.21
N LEU A 11 58.01 20.92 -63.15
CA LEU A 11 57.69 20.21 -61.92
C LEU A 11 56.79 21.10 -61.05
N ILE A 12 55.48 20.81 -61.04
CA ILE A 12 54.52 21.46 -60.13
C ILE A 12 54.55 20.66 -58.83
N MET A 13 55.14 21.20 -57.76
CA MET A 13 55.00 20.72 -56.36
C MET A 13 53.62 21.12 -55.87
N LEU A 14 52.68 20.18 -55.81
CA LEU A 14 51.42 20.30 -55.07
C LEU A 14 51.73 20.15 -53.57
N PHE A 15 51.76 21.25 -52.83
CA PHE A 15 51.66 21.23 -51.36
C PHE A 15 50.21 20.87 -51.00
N VAL A 16 49.97 19.60 -50.65
CA VAL A 16 48.70 19.17 -50.00
C VAL A 16 48.79 19.64 -48.55
N TYR A 17 48.16 20.79 -48.24
CA TYR A 17 47.83 21.16 -46.91
C TYR A 17 46.76 20.18 -46.41
N GLY A 18 47.19 19.17 -45.63
CA GLY A 18 46.26 18.33 -44.89
C GLY A 18 45.64 19.17 -43.79
N ALA A 19 44.47 19.73 -44.04
CA ALA A 19 43.61 20.26 -43.00
C ALA A 19 43.16 19.07 -42.15
N THR A 20 43.78 18.86 -41.03
CA THR A 20 43.26 17.99 -39.97
C THR A 20 41.99 18.69 -39.49
N ALA A 21 40.84 18.28 -40.00
CA ALA A 21 39.55 18.63 -39.43
C ALA A 21 39.53 18.01 -38.00
N THR A 22 39.86 18.80 -37.01
CA THR A 22 39.56 18.46 -35.61
C THR A 22 38.03 18.44 -35.52
N SER A 23 37.45 17.27 -35.45
CA SER A 23 36.04 17.10 -35.12
C SER A 23 35.80 17.72 -33.74
N THR A 24 35.39 18.95 -33.69
CA THR A 24 34.89 19.56 -32.48
C THR A 24 33.53 18.89 -32.19
N TYR A 25 33.52 17.87 -31.34
CA TYR A 25 32.27 17.37 -30.82
C TYR A 25 31.66 18.52 -30.03
N ALA A 26 30.47 18.96 -30.44
CA ALA A 26 29.69 19.91 -29.65
C ALA A 26 29.36 19.28 -28.31
N SER A 27 29.61 19.97 -27.21
CA SER A 27 29.24 19.50 -25.86
C SER A 27 27.73 19.32 -25.77
N THR A 28 27.30 18.26 -25.12
CA THR A 28 25.88 17.87 -25.04
C THR A 28 25.12 18.63 -23.96
N GLY A 29 25.80 19.13 -22.96
CA GLY A 29 25.22 19.64 -21.71
C GLY A 29 24.82 18.55 -20.74
N TRP A 30 24.88 17.26 -21.12
CA TRP A 30 24.39 16.17 -20.30
C TRP A 30 25.30 15.90 -19.11
N CYS A 31 24.68 15.57 -17.97
CA CYS A 31 25.39 15.15 -16.77
C CYS A 31 25.38 13.62 -16.66
N SER A 32 26.51 13.06 -16.27
CA SER A 32 26.68 11.62 -16.08
C SER A 32 27.26 11.33 -14.69
N PRO A 33 26.94 10.17 -14.10
CA PRO A 33 27.56 9.76 -12.84
C PRO A 33 29.08 9.65 -13.00
N SER A 34 29.86 10.15 -12.05
CA SER A 34 31.33 10.07 -12.11
C SER A 34 31.87 8.64 -12.12
N GLY A 35 31.09 7.68 -11.58
CA GLY A 35 31.39 6.25 -11.60
C GLY A 35 31.00 5.53 -12.89
N GLY A 36 30.42 6.23 -13.86
CA GLY A 36 29.99 5.67 -15.16
C GLY A 36 28.70 4.86 -15.13
N SER A 37 28.17 4.56 -13.96
CA SER A 37 26.89 3.84 -13.78
C SER A 37 25.95 4.63 -12.89
N PRO A 38 24.61 4.51 -13.08
CA PRO A 38 23.63 5.18 -12.24
C PRO A 38 23.81 4.87 -10.75
N ASN A 39 23.59 5.86 -9.91
CA ASN A 39 23.53 5.65 -8.46
C ASN A 39 22.18 4.98 -8.14
N ILE A 40 22.24 3.86 -7.43
CA ILE A 40 21.03 3.10 -7.07
C ILE A 40 20.55 3.58 -5.70
N PHE A 41 19.37 4.18 -5.68
CA PHE A 41 18.68 4.57 -4.47
C PHE A 41 17.50 3.65 -4.24
N THR A 42 17.44 3.01 -3.07
CA THR A 42 16.37 2.11 -2.70
C THR A 42 15.73 2.61 -1.41
N TYR A 43 14.46 2.97 -1.49
CA TYR A 43 13.68 3.30 -0.32
C TYR A 43 12.81 2.12 0.10
N ASN A 44 13.01 1.64 1.34
CA ASN A 44 12.17 0.61 1.94
C ASN A 44 11.17 1.28 2.89
N PHE A 45 9.88 1.27 2.50
CA PHE A 45 8.80 1.84 3.31
C PHE A 45 8.22 0.85 4.34
N GLY A 46 8.74 -0.38 4.39
CA GLY A 46 8.31 -1.41 5.33
C GLY A 46 6.91 -1.95 5.00
N THR A 47 6.01 -1.90 5.98
CA THR A 47 4.64 -2.43 5.83
C THR A 47 3.61 -1.33 5.99
N LYS A 48 2.70 -1.20 5.03
CA LYS A 48 1.45 -0.45 5.13
C LYS A 48 0.31 -1.41 5.36
N GLN A 49 -0.33 -1.34 6.52
CA GLN A 49 -1.56 -2.08 6.77
C GLN A 49 -2.78 -1.19 6.53
N ILE A 50 -3.76 -1.69 5.78
CA ILE A 50 -5.05 -1.05 5.53
C ILE A 50 -6.11 -1.89 6.23
N SER A 51 -6.42 -1.53 7.48
CA SER A 51 -7.39 -2.27 8.32
C SER A 51 -8.81 -1.72 8.20
N ASP A 52 -8.98 -0.50 7.71
CA ASP A 52 -10.29 0.10 7.46
C ASP A 52 -10.78 -0.29 6.05
N PRO A 53 -11.89 -1.04 5.94
CA PRO A 53 -12.46 -1.44 4.66
C PRO A 53 -12.74 -0.28 3.71
N SER A 54 -13.14 0.88 4.23
CA SER A 54 -13.44 2.06 3.42
C SER A 54 -12.22 2.61 2.71
N GLN A 55 -11.02 2.34 3.24
CA GLN A 55 -9.74 2.74 2.65
C GLN A 55 -9.22 1.75 1.61
N ASN A 56 -9.82 0.55 1.49
CA ASN A 56 -9.48 -0.46 0.48
C ASN A 56 -10.48 -0.42 -0.69
N THR A 57 -10.85 0.74 -1.14
CA THR A 57 -11.76 0.91 -2.29
C THR A 57 -11.01 1.51 -3.46
N ALA A 58 -11.36 1.08 -4.69
CA ALA A 58 -10.81 1.68 -5.91
C ALA A 58 -11.03 3.20 -5.88
N GLY A 59 -9.98 3.96 -6.19
CA GLY A 59 -10.00 5.42 -6.12
C GLY A 59 -9.43 6.01 -4.83
N THR A 60 -9.12 5.21 -3.82
CA THR A 60 -8.50 5.71 -2.58
C THR A 60 -7.06 6.13 -2.82
N VAL A 61 -6.73 7.36 -2.42
CA VAL A 61 -5.38 7.94 -2.49
C VAL A 61 -4.82 8.12 -1.08
N PHE A 62 -3.61 7.65 -0.88
CA PHE A 62 -2.79 7.96 0.29
C PHE A 62 -1.67 8.90 -0.14
N SER A 63 -1.94 10.20 -0.12
CA SER A 63 -0.99 11.23 -0.55
C SER A 63 0.15 11.37 0.45
N ASP A 64 1.40 11.42 -0.07
CA ASP A 64 2.64 11.63 0.72
C ASP A 64 2.71 10.75 1.97
N VAL A 65 2.18 9.51 1.87
CA VAL A 65 2.05 8.58 3.00
C VAL A 65 3.40 8.18 3.61
N TYR A 66 4.46 8.29 2.81
CA TYR A 66 5.83 8.07 3.24
C TYR A 66 6.75 9.18 2.73
N THR A 67 7.72 9.52 3.55
CA THR A 67 8.81 10.43 3.20
C THR A 67 10.13 9.72 3.47
N TRP A 68 11.10 9.86 2.57
CA TRP A 68 12.43 9.32 2.77
C TRP A 68 13.52 10.38 2.68
N ASP A 69 14.58 10.12 3.41
CA ASP A 69 15.88 10.78 3.29
C ASP A 69 16.95 9.69 3.44
N LEU A 70 17.61 9.36 2.34
CA LEU A 70 18.64 8.33 2.33
C LEU A 70 20.01 8.86 2.80
N GLY A 71 20.13 10.17 3.08
CA GLY A 71 21.35 10.80 3.54
C GLY A 71 22.52 10.68 2.56
N SER A 72 22.25 10.35 1.30
CA SER A 72 23.25 10.00 0.31
C SER A 72 23.39 11.08 -0.75
N ASN A 73 24.63 11.51 -0.98
CA ASN A 73 25.01 12.33 -2.12
C ASN A 73 25.64 11.45 -3.19
N TYR A 74 25.64 11.92 -4.41
CA TYR A 74 26.33 11.27 -5.52
C TYR A 74 27.16 12.27 -6.32
N LEU A 75 28.20 11.76 -6.96
CA LEU A 75 29.10 12.56 -7.78
C LEU A 75 28.70 12.48 -9.25
N ALA A 76 28.60 13.63 -9.89
CA ALA A 76 28.33 13.71 -11.32
C ALA A 76 29.20 14.75 -12.02
N VAL A 77 29.37 14.56 -13.31
CA VAL A 77 30.09 15.44 -14.24
C VAL A 77 29.15 15.85 -15.35
N CYS A 78 29.06 17.13 -15.63
CA CYS A 78 28.28 17.63 -16.78
C CYS A 78 29.20 17.99 -17.92
N ASP A 79 28.90 17.44 -19.13
CA ASP A 79 29.62 17.68 -20.37
C ASP A 79 29.20 19.03 -20.95
N CYS A 80 30.00 20.05 -20.79
CA CYS A 80 29.82 21.32 -21.44
C CYS A 80 31.19 21.86 -21.92
N GLU A 81 31.17 22.96 -22.66
CA GLU A 81 32.38 23.48 -23.30
C GLU A 81 33.49 23.75 -22.26
N SER A 82 34.67 23.17 -22.48
CA SER A 82 35.77 23.25 -21.55
C SER A 82 36.22 24.69 -21.30
N GLY A 83 36.44 25.02 -20.03
CA GLY A 83 36.77 26.39 -19.61
C GLY A 83 35.56 27.26 -19.29
N ASN A 84 34.33 26.82 -19.63
CA ASN A 84 33.11 27.50 -19.28
C ASN A 84 32.58 27.07 -17.88
N ILE A 85 31.63 27.82 -17.38
CA ILE A 85 30.91 27.55 -16.15
C ILE A 85 29.41 27.41 -16.43
N TYR A 86 28.72 26.67 -15.57
CA TYR A 86 27.27 26.65 -15.49
C TYR A 86 26.82 26.91 -14.06
N GLN A 87 25.58 27.38 -13.88
CA GLN A 87 25.00 27.60 -12.54
C GLN A 87 23.81 26.67 -12.31
N VAL A 88 23.04 26.43 -13.36
CA VAL A 88 21.78 25.70 -13.28
C VAL A 88 21.98 24.28 -13.82
N THR A 89 21.46 23.31 -13.06
CA THR A 89 21.22 21.95 -13.55
C THR A 89 19.73 21.71 -13.69
N TYR A 90 19.33 21.21 -14.84
CA TYR A 90 17.99 20.77 -15.14
C TYR A 90 17.90 19.26 -14.97
N PHE A 91 16.71 18.77 -14.55
CA PHE A 91 16.46 17.35 -14.36
C PHE A 91 15.25 16.90 -15.16
N GLU A 92 15.36 15.68 -15.71
CA GLU A 92 14.28 14.94 -16.34
C GLU A 92 14.10 13.62 -15.59
N THR A 93 12.86 13.12 -15.50
CA THR A 93 12.58 11.77 -14.99
C THR A 93 11.97 10.90 -16.06
N LYS A 94 12.42 9.65 -16.13
CA LYS A 94 11.85 8.61 -17.01
C LYS A 94 11.45 7.40 -16.20
N THR A 95 10.37 6.74 -16.60
CA THR A 95 9.92 5.49 -16.00
C THR A 95 9.50 4.51 -17.09
N ASP A 96 9.72 3.22 -16.81
CA ASP A 96 9.24 2.12 -17.66
C ASP A 96 7.88 1.59 -17.16
N LEU A 97 7.37 2.11 -16.03
CA LEU A 97 6.10 1.68 -15.47
C LEU A 97 4.93 2.18 -16.32
N PRO A 98 3.88 1.36 -16.50
CA PRO A 98 2.68 1.80 -17.20
C PRO A 98 1.99 2.95 -16.49
N LEU A 99 1.43 3.87 -17.28
CA LEU A 99 0.63 4.98 -16.76
C LEU A 99 -0.61 4.44 -16.03
N GLY A 100 -0.91 5.04 -14.90
CA GLY A 100 -2.07 4.81 -14.06
C GLY A 100 -2.93 6.07 -13.92
N HIS A 101 -3.52 6.24 -12.74
CA HIS A 101 -4.36 7.36 -12.36
C HIS A 101 -3.60 8.70 -12.41
N SER A 102 -4.32 9.79 -12.62
CA SER A 102 -3.82 11.15 -12.43
C SER A 102 -4.91 11.99 -11.75
N ASP A 103 -4.53 12.73 -10.70
CA ASP A 103 -5.41 13.62 -9.97
C ASP A 103 -5.16 15.11 -10.28
N GLY A 104 -4.27 15.39 -11.26
CA GLY A 104 -3.86 16.74 -11.65
C GLY A 104 -2.65 17.27 -10.87
N THR A 105 -2.34 16.71 -9.70
CA THR A 105 -1.13 16.99 -8.93
C THR A 105 -0.11 15.88 -9.10
N TYR A 106 -0.57 14.62 -8.96
CA TYR A 106 0.24 13.42 -9.09
C TYR A 106 -0.10 12.64 -10.35
N GLN A 107 0.92 12.14 -11.01
CA GLN A 107 0.80 11.07 -12.00
C GLN A 107 1.19 9.76 -11.31
N PHE A 108 0.24 8.85 -11.19
CA PHE A 108 0.47 7.51 -10.65
C PHE A 108 0.91 6.56 -11.75
N TYR A 109 1.68 5.55 -11.38
CA TYR A 109 2.18 4.49 -12.23
C TYR A 109 1.83 3.13 -11.64
N LYS A 110 1.43 2.20 -12.50
CA LYS A 110 1.02 0.85 -12.08
C LYS A 110 2.22 0.04 -11.63
N ILE A 111 2.13 -0.52 -10.43
CA ILE A 111 3.12 -1.45 -9.87
C ILE A 111 2.56 -2.87 -9.70
N GLY A 112 1.33 -3.08 -10.11
CA GLY A 112 0.54 -4.30 -10.09
C GLY A 112 -0.87 -4.01 -10.56
N ASP A 113 -1.75 -4.99 -10.39
CA ASP A 113 -3.17 -4.86 -10.78
C ASP A 113 -3.97 -4.01 -9.79
N ASP A 114 -3.55 -3.99 -8.53
CA ASP A 114 -4.33 -3.42 -7.43
C ASP A 114 -3.78 -2.08 -6.94
N LEU A 115 -2.49 -1.81 -7.18
CA LEU A 115 -1.78 -0.67 -6.62
C LEU A 115 -1.05 0.14 -7.68
N GLU A 116 -1.05 1.45 -7.47
CA GLU A 116 -0.25 2.40 -8.22
C GLU A 116 0.52 3.30 -7.27
N VAL A 117 1.61 3.88 -7.74
CA VAL A 117 2.48 4.79 -6.97
C VAL A 117 2.73 6.08 -7.69
N ALA A 118 2.86 7.16 -6.93
CA ALA A 118 3.39 8.43 -7.40
C ALA A 118 4.48 8.91 -6.44
N THR A 119 5.38 9.73 -6.94
CA THR A 119 6.47 10.30 -6.15
C THR A 119 6.59 11.80 -6.30
N SER A 120 7.03 12.46 -5.23
CA SER A 120 7.61 13.80 -5.28
C SER A 120 9.06 13.70 -4.84
N ILE A 121 9.97 14.17 -5.69
CA ILE A 121 11.40 14.10 -5.42
C ILE A 121 11.92 15.48 -5.02
N PHE A 122 12.76 15.49 -4.00
CA PHE A 122 13.42 16.72 -3.56
C PHE A 122 14.45 17.19 -4.58
N VAL A 123 14.26 18.40 -5.07
CA VAL A 123 15.21 19.08 -5.95
C VAL A 123 16.06 20.02 -5.11
N SER A 124 17.32 19.65 -4.94
CA SER A 124 18.28 20.46 -4.18
C SER A 124 18.71 21.73 -4.95
N GLY A 125 19.57 22.49 -4.35
CA GLY A 125 20.01 23.80 -4.87
C GLY A 125 19.17 24.94 -4.28
N LYS A 126 18.99 26.03 -5.00
CA LYS A 126 18.17 27.15 -4.51
C LYS A 126 16.67 26.82 -4.52
N ARG A 127 16.23 25.89 -5.43
CA ARG A 127 14.86 25.44 -5.48
C ARG A 127 14.38 24.84 -4.16
N ASN A 128 15.13 23.90 -3.60
CA ASN A 128 14.97 23.37 -2.24
C ASN A 128 13.53 22.96 -1.91
N GLU A 129 12.88 22.20 -2.80
CA GLU A 129 11.49 21.76 -2.67
C GLU A 129 11.26 20.34 -3.20
N TYR A 130 10.15 19.71 -2.75
CA TYR A 130 9.64 18.47 -3.31
C TYR A 130 8.79 18.76 -4.54
N VAL A 131 9.15 18.19 -5.68
CA VAL A 131 8.45 18.39 -6.96
C VAL A 131 7.83 17.08 -7.41
N PRO A 132 6.50 17.04 -7.68
CA PRO A 132 5.86 15.83 -8.20
C PRO A 132 6.46 15.41 -9.53
N THR A 133 6.66 14.09 -9.71
CA THR A 133 7.11 13.51 -10.97
C THR A 133 5.92 13.11 -11.85
N PRO A 134 6.05 13.02 -13.18
CA PRO A 134 7.28 13.07 -13.97
C PRO A 134 7.75 14.52 -14.29
N TRP A 135 9.06 14.64 -14.51
CA TRP A 135 9.66 15.89 -14.95
C TRP A 135 10.08 15.84 -16.42
N VAL A 136 9.84 16.93 -17.12
CA VAL A 136 10.38 17.13 -18.47
C VAL A 136 11.69 17.95 -18.44
N SER A 137 11.73 18.98 -17.58
CA SER A 137 12.92 19.83 -17.41
C SER A 137 12.75 20.70 -16.16
N VAL A 138 13.05 20.14 -14.98
CA VAL A 138 12.96 20.87 -13.70
C VAL A 138 14.31 21.44 -13.34
N SER A 139 14.38 22.75 -13.11
CA SER A 139 15.60 23.47 -12.72
C SER A 139 15.87 23.34 -11.21
N ASN A 140 17.15 23.22 -10.80
CA ASN A 140 17.57 23.38 -9.41
C ASN A 140 17.67 24.86 -8.98
N GLU A 141 17.47 25.81 -9.91
CA GLU A 141 17.59 27.23 -9.68
C GLU A 141 18.97 27.65 -9.09
N GLY A 142 20.00 26.87 -9.38
CA GLY A 142 21.35 27.08 -8.85
C GLY A 142 21.93 28.44 -9.20
N THR A 143 22.72 28.98 -8.30
CA THR A 143 23.41 30.28 -8.48
C THR A 143 24.91 30.18 -8.31
N ASP A 144 25.41 29.03 -7.83
CA ASP A 144 26.83 28.78 -7.68
C ASP A 144 27.48 28.47 -9.03
N ASN A 145 28.72 28.88 -9.20
CA ASN A 145 29.47 28.63 -10.41
C ASN A 145 30.13 27.26 -10.37
N TYR A 146 29.77 26.42 -11.32
CA TYR A 146 30.35 25.09 -11.51
C TYR A 146 31.14 25.07 -12.83
N GLN A 147 32.36 24.54 -12.79
CA GLN A 147 33.17 24.37 -14.00
C GLN A 147 32.69 23.17 -14.81
N CYS A 148 32.59 23.33 -16.12
CA CYS A 148 32.32 22.27 -17.05
C CYS A 148 33.35 21.12 -16.91
N ASN A 149 32.88 19.90 -17.11
CA ASN A 149 33.70 18.68 -17.06
C ASN A 149 34.39 18.42 -15.69
N SER A 150 33.92 19.08 -14.65
CA SER A 150 34.39 18.84 -13.27
C SER A 150 33.36 18.08 -12.45
N THR A 151 33.84 17.35 -11.44
CA THR A 151 32.98 16.51 -10.59
C THR A 151 32.39 17.32 -9.43
N TYR A 152 31.07 17.23 -9.26
CA TYR A 152 30.35 17.87 -8.16
C TYR A 152 29.41 16.93 -7.45
N ASN A 153 29.07 17.28 -6.20
CA ASN A 153 28.09 16.58 -5.40
C ASN A 153 26.65 17.00 -5.74
N TYR A 154 25.79 16.00 -5.90
CA TYR A 154 24.36 16.17 -6.10
C TYR A 154 23.57 15.43 -5.02
N LEU A 155 22.42 15.96 -4.65
CA LEU A 155 21.50 15.40 -3.65
C LEU A 155 20.14 15.03 -4.25
N THR A 156 19.77 15.64 -5.41
CA THR A 156 18.48 15.42 -6.06
C THR A 156 18.22 13.94 -6.31
N GLY A 157 17.15 13.40 -5.75
CA GLY A 157 16.79 11.98 -5.80
C GLY A 157 17.04 11.19 -4.52
N SER A 158 17.90 11.67 -3.61
CA SER A 158 18.13 10.98 -2.33
C SER A 158 17.01 11.19 -1.30
N GLN A 159 16.18 12.20 -1.50
CA GLN A 159 15.02 12.51 -0.68
C GLN A 159 13.76 12.55 -1.53
N GLY A 160 12.64 12.12 -0.94
CA GLY A 160 11.37 12.15 -1.67
C GLY A 160 10.19 11.76 -0.80
N LYS A 161 9.03 11.75 -1.43
CA LYS A 161 7.76 11.33 -0.85
C LYS A 161 7.09 10.31 -1.77
N LEU A 162 6.40 9.35 -1.17
CA LEU A 162 5.65 8.30 -1.84
C LEU A 162 4.17 8.46 -1.57
N SER A 163 3.38 8.45 -2.63
CA SER A 163 1.93 8.35 -2.59
C SER A 163 1.49 7.00 -3.14
N LEU A 164 0.42 6.42 -2.56
CA LEU A 164 -0.16 5.17 -2.99
C LEU A 164 -1.60 5.41 -3.47
N TYR A 165 -2.02 4.68 -4.49
CA TYR A 165 -3.37 4.67 -5.01
C TYR A 165 -3.89 3.24 -5.09
N ILE A 166 -5.10 3.01 -4.60
CA ILE A 166 -5.79 1.73 -4.73
C ILE A 166 -6.51 1.72 -6.08
N ALA A 167 -5.96 1.01 -7.04
CA ALA A 167 -6.56 0.87 -8.37
C ALA A 167 -7.75 -0.11 -8.34
N LYS A 168 -7.65 -1.13 -7.49
CA LYS A 168 -8.68 -2.14 -7.27
C LYS A 168 -8.60 -2.63 -5.82
N SER A 169 -9.74 -2.85 -5.19
CA SER A 169 -9.80 -3.49 -3.87
C SER A 169 -9.13 -4.87 -3.92
N PHE A 170 -8.32 -5.17 -2.93
CA PHE A 170 -7.61 -6.45 -2.84
C PHE A 170 -7.52 -6.93 -1.39
N VAL A 171 -7.03 -8.14 -1.22
CA VAL A 171 -6.88 -8.80 0.07
C VAL A 171 -5.57 -9.52 0.13
N GLY A 172 -5.06 -9.69 1.34
CA GLY A 172 -3.78 -10.33 1.57
C GLY A 172 -2.63 -9.33 1.47
N THR A 173 -1.52 -9.74 0.89
CA THR A 173 -0.27 -8.97 0.86
C THR A 173 0.16 -8.70 -0.57
N SER A 174 0.29 -7.42 -0.91
CA SER A 174 0.95 -6.97 -2.14
C SER A 174 2.39 -6.56 -1.82
N VAL A 175 3.36 -7.34 -2.30
CA VAL A 175 4.79 -7.08 -2.13
C VAL A 175 5.28 -6.20 -3.27
N ILE A 176 5.98 -5.13 -2.92
CA ILE A 176 6.51 -4.14 -3.84
C ILE A 176 8.03 -4.19 -3.81
N ASN A 177 8.65 -4.40 -4.97
CA ASN A 177 10.10 -4.30 -5.17
C ASN A 177 10.34 -3.93 -6.64
N THR A 178 10.36 -2.64 -6.93
CA THR A 178 10.39 -2.17 -8.31
C THR A 178 11.18 -0.88 -8.48
N LYS A 179 11.75 -0.69 -9.67
CA LYS A 179 12.28 0.59 -10.11
C LYS A 179 11.11 1.53 -10.43
N ILE A 180 11.10 2.71 -9.81
CA ILE A 180 10.06 3.70 -10.06
C ILE A 180 10.45 4.61 -11.22
N LEU A 181 11.67 5.14 -11.21
CA LEU A 181 12.13 6.06 -12.23
C LEU A 181 13.66 6.16 -12.28
N ASP A 182 14.12 6.73 -13.38
CA ASP A 182 15.48 7.21 -13.58
C ASP A 182 15.48 8.74 -13.62
N ILE A 183 16.50 9.37 -13.03
CA ILE A 183 16.72 10.82 -13.04
C ILE A 183 17.91 11.14 -13.93
N TYR A 184 17.70 11.99 -14.94
CA TYR A 184 18.72 12.52 -15.84
C TYR A 184 19.02 13.97 -15.49
N GLY A 185 20.25 14.41 -15.73
CA GLY A 185 20.69 15.78 -15.51
C GLY A 185 21.27 16.42 -16.76
N SER A 186 21.11 17.74 -16.87
CA SER A 186 21.71 18.52 -17.94
C SER A 186 21.93 19.98 -17.53
N THR A 187 22.93 20.62 -18.11
CA THR A 187 23.13 22.08 -18.03
C THR A 187 22.28 22.84 -19.03
N VAL A 188 21.62 22.13 -19.98
CA VAL A 188 20.78 22.70 -21.03
C VAL A 188 19.35 22.23 -20.83
N SER A 189 18.43 23.17 -20.66
CA SER A 189 17.00 22.89 -20.49
C SER A 189 16.43 22.12 -21.67
N GLY A 190 15.72 21.02 -21.39
CA GLY A 190 15.05 20.20 -22.41
C GLY A 190 15.98 19.31 -23.24
N SER A 191 17.29 19.28 -22.94
CA SER A 191 18.26 18.41 -23.62
C SER A 191 18.82 17.39 -22.64
N PHE A 192 18.36 16.13 -22.73
CA PHE A 192 18.75 15.04 -21.83
C PHE A 192 19.18 13.80 -22.60
N GLY A 193 20.19 13.11 -22.09
CA GLY A 193 20.70 11.88 -22.68
C GLY A 193 21.83 11.26 -21.83
N GLY A 194 22.50 10.27 -22.40
CA GLY A 194 23.55 9.52 -21.69
C GLY A 194 22.97 8.62 -20.58
N SER A 195 23.79 8.36 -19.55
CA SER A 195 23.39 7.56 -18.38
C SER A 195 22.56 8.39 -17.41
N SER A 196 21.55 7.80 -16.80
CA SER A 196 20.84 8.43 -15.69
C SER A 196 21.80 8.68 -14.51
N LEU A 197 21.57 9.74 -13.77
CA LEU A 197 22.32 10.07 -12.55
C LEU A 197 21.95 9.14 -11.41
N VAL A 198 20.64 8.82 -11.31
CA VAL A 198 20.04 8.02 -10.27
C VAL A 198 19.01 7.08 -10.87
N SER A 199 18.96 5.84 -10.38
CA SER A 199 17.83 4.92 -10.53
C SER A 199 17.18 4.72 -9.17
N LEU A 200 15.91 5.10 -9.03
CA LEU A 200 15.16 5.02 -7.78
C LEU A 200 14.30 3.75 -7.74
N TYR A 201 14.46 2.99 -6.67
CA TYR A 201 13.69 1.80 -6.35
C TYR A 201 12.90 2.01 -5.08
N ILE A 202 11.73 1.37 -5.00
CA ILE A 202 10.99 1.22 -3.75
C ILE A 202 10.83 -0.24 -3.38
N GLN A 203 10.82 -0.51 -2.08
CA GLN A 203 10.58 -1.82 -1.48
C GLN A 203 9.61 -1.67 -0.32
N GLY A 204 8.80 -2.71 -0.11
CA GLY A 204 7.86 -2.77 1.00
C GLY A 204 6.68 -3.67 0.68
N GLN A 205 5.65 -3.60 1.52
CA GLN A 205 4.43 -4.35 1.29
C GLN A 205 3.21 -3.59 1.78
N VAL A 206 2.08 -3.83 1.13
CA VAL A 206 0.78 -3.36 1.56
C VAL A 206 -0.05 -4.57 1.95
N ILE A 207 -0.60 -4.58 3.17
CA ILE A 207 -1.40 -5.68 3.72
C ILE A 207 -2.82 -5.18 3.94
N VAL A 208 -3.77 -5.90 3.37
CA VAL A 208 -5.21 -5.74 3.65
C VAL A 208 -5.69 -7.02 4.31
N PRO A 209 -5.89 -7.02 5.65
CA PRO A 209 -6.34 -8.21 6.36
C PRO A 209 -7.81 -8.51 6.05
N GLN A 210 -8.16 -9.79 6.09
CA GLN A 210 -9.55 -10.22 6.12
C GLN A 210 -10.18 -9.80 7.46
N THR A 211 -11.31 -9.13 7.41
CA THR A 211 -12.01 -8.67 8.61
C THR A 211 -13.51 -8.77 8.43
N CYS A 212 -14.22 -9.07 9.52
CA CYS A 212 -15.67 -8.96 9.58
C CYS A 212 -16.07 -8.12 10.79
N SER A 213 -17.04 -7.24 10.64
CA SER A 213 -17.71 -6.55 11.73
C SER A 213 -19.08 -7.17 11.95
N VAL A 214 -19.39 -7.49 13.20
CA VAL A 214 -20.69 -7.99 13.63
C VAL A 214 -21.44 -6.84 14.30
N ASN A 215 -22.69 -6.60 13.91
CA ASN A 215 -23.54 -5.51 14.41
C ASN A 215 -22.83 -4.14 14.40
N ALA A 216 -22.06 -3.87 13.36
CA ALA A 216 -21.22 -2.67 13.24
C ALA A 216 -20.34 -2.36 14.47
N GLY A 217 -19.91 -3.40 15.20
CA GLY A 217 -19.15 -3.26 16.44
C GLY A 217 -19.96 -2.85 17.67
N GLN A 218 -21.28 -2.77 17.57
CA GLN A 218 -22.13 -2.41 18.70
C GLN A 218 -22.45 -3.62 19.57
N ILE A 219 -22.58 -3.38 20.89
CA ILE A 219 -22.98 -4.42 21.84
C ILE A 219 -24.44 -4.84 21.57
N VAL A 220 -24.67 -6.15 21.52
CA VAL A 220 -26.00 -6.75 21.47
C VAL A 220 -26.44 -7.05 22.89
N THR A 221 -27.46 -6.37 23.39
CA THR A 221 -28.03 -6.62 24.73
C THR A 221 -29.32 -7.42 24.60
N VAL A 222 -29.43 -8.50 25.35
CA VAL A 222 -30.60 -9.37 25.38
C VAL A 222 -31.21 -9.32 26.76
N ASP A 223 -32.41 -8.80 26.88
CA ASP A 223 -33.23 -8.81 28.10
C ASP A 223 -34.16 -10.03 28.10
N PHE A 224 -33.90 -10.95 29.02
CA PHE A 224 -34.69 -12.17 29.17
C PHE A 224 -36.01 -11.95 29.95
N GLY A 225 -36.16 -10.83 30.63
CA GLY A 225 -37.28 -10.52 31.49
C GLY A 225 -37.15 -11.07 32.91
N SER A 226 -38.29 -11.25 33.59
CA SER A 226 -38.37 -11.73 34.97
C SER A 226 -39.01 -13.09 35.05
N PHE A 227 -38.50 -13.94 35.93
CA PHE A 227 -38.97 -15.32 36.14
C PHE A 227 -39.20 -15.61 37.63
N MET A 228 -40.10 -16.53 37.91
CA MET A 228 -40.22 -17.10 39.26
C MET A 228 -39.16 -18.21 39.42
N SER A 229 -38.41 -18.20 40.51
CA SER A 229 -37.40 -19.20 40.80
C SER A 229 -37.90 -20.65 40.62
N GLY A 230 -39.13 -20.94 41.00
CA GLY A 230 -39.74 -22.26 40.86
C GLY A 230 -40.11 -22.68 39.44
N GLU A 231 -39.90 -21.81 38.40
CA GLU A 231 -40.08 -22.17 36.99
C GLU A 231 -38.91 -22.92 36.39
N PHE A 232 -37.73 -22.83 37.02
CA PHE A 232 -36.51 -23.59 36.67
C PHE A 232 -36.57 -25.00 37.35
N LYS A 233 -37.25 -25.95 36.71
CA LYS A 233 -37.56 -27.26 37.31
C LYS A 233 -36.59 -28.37 36.95
N ASN A 234 -36.03 -28.30 35.75
CA ASN A 234 -35.23 -29.41 35.24
C ASN A 234 -33.93 -28.88 34.66
N LYS A 235 -32.82 -29.56 34.94
CA LYS A 235 -31.51 -29.28 34.39
C LYS A 235 -31.53 -29.30 32.86
N GLY A 236 -30.88 -28.30 32.20
CA GLY A 236 -30.83 -28.12 30.75
C GLY A 236 -32.10 -27.57 30.11
N GLN A 237 -33.14 -27.27 30.91
CA GLN A 237 -34.40 -26.77 30.36
C GLN A 237 -34.67 -25.31 30.73
N MET A 238 -35.42 -24.65 29.85
CA MET A 238 -35.93 -23.29 30.03
C MET A 238 -37.00 -23.25 31.11
N PRO A 239 -37.29 -22.07 31.69
CA PRO A 239 -38.48 -21.85 32.51
C PRO A 239 -39.76 -22.27 31.76
N ALA A 240 -40.72 -22.83 32.50
CA ALA A 240 -41.95 -23.31 31.89
C ALA A 240 -42.69 -22.20 31.13
N GLY A 241 -42.98 -22.46 29.87
CA GLY A 241 -43.70 -21.51 29.01
C GLY A 241 -42.82 -20.34 28.44
N TYR A 242 -41.52 -20.35 28.68
CA TYR A 242 -40.64 -19.34 28.10
C TYR A 242 -40.45 -19.55 26.61
N THR A 243 -40.43 -18.43 25.88
CA THR A 243 -40.10 -18.41 24.45
C THR A 243 -38.69 -17.79 24.27
N PRO A 244 -37.75 -18.49 23.62
CA PRO A 244 -36.42 -17.96 23.37
C PRO A 244 -36.46 -16.60 22.68
N LYS A 245 -35.58 -15.71 23.05
CA LYS A 245 -35.40 -14.42 22.36
C LYS A 245 -34.68 -14.67 21.04
N THR A 246 -35.26 -14.13 19.97
CA THR A 246 -34.64 -14.14 18.64
C THR A 246 -33.77 -12.92 18.50
N ILE A 247 -32.51 -13.15 18.15
CA ILE A 247 -31.52 -12.12 17.92
C ILE A 247 -31.02 -12.23 16.47
N THR A 248 -31.01 -11.10 15.78
CA THR A 248 -30.53 -10.99 14.41
C THR A 248 -29.38 -10.02 14.38
N VAL A 249 -28.24 -10.45 13.88
CA VAL A 249 -27.03 -9.62 13.79
C VAL A 249 -26.60 -9.46 12.34
N PRO A 250 -26.46 -8.23 11.84
CA PRO A 250 -25.87 -7.96 10.54
C PRO A 250 -24.35 -8.15 10.64
N ILE A 251 -23.77 -8.78 9.62
CA ILE A 251 -22.34 -8.98 9.45
C ILE A 251 -21.92 -8.29 8.17
N LYS A 252 -20.83 -7.56 8.23
CA LYS A 252 -20.18 -6.96 7.06
C LYS A 252 -18.71 -7.34 7.08
N CYS A 253 -18.26 -8.00 6.02
CA CYS A 253 -16.88 -8.43 5.85
C CYS A 253 -16.16 -7.56 4.84
N ASN A 254 -14.85 -7.60 4.90
CA ASN A 254 -13.94 -7.02 3.93
C ASN A 254 -12.85 -8.02 3.62
N GLY A 255 -12.45 -8.02 2.38
CA GLY A 255 -11.35 -8.87 2.04
C GLY A 255 -11.71 -10.33 1.85
N MET A 256 -12.93 -10.61 1.46
CA MET A 256 -13.46 -11.94 1.20
C MET A 256 -13.96 -12.03 -0.23
N ASP A 257 -14.10 -13.24 -0.73
CA ASP A 257 -14.83 -13.47 -1.96
C ASP A 257 -16.33 -13.32 -1.73
N ALA A 258 -17.06 -12.86 -2.74
CA ALA A 258 -18.50 -12.91 -2.74
C ALA A 258 -18.97 -14.37 -2.56
N ASN A 259 -20.03 -14.55 -1.80
CA ASN A 259 -20.58 -15.88 -1.49
C ASN A 259 -19.63 -16.78 -0.66
N ALA A 260 -18.62 -16.23 0.00
CA ALA A 260 -17.76 -16.98 0.92
C ALA A 260 -18.59 -17.59 2.06
N SER A 261 -18.29 -18.85 2.38
CA SER A 261 -18.92 -19.57 3.50
C SER A 261 -18.07 -19.36 4.77
N LEU A 262 -18.73 -18.88 5.82
CA LEU A 262 -18.11 -18.55 7.11
C LEU A 262 -18.91 -19.20 8.24
N THR A 263 -18.37 -19.11 9.45
CA THR A 263 -19.08 -19.56 10.66
C THR A 263 -19.03 -18.49 11.75
N LEU A 264 -20.11 -18.42 12.53
CA LEU A 264 -20.20 -17.60 13.72
C LEU A 264 -20.11 -18.46 14.95
N ARG A 265 -19.34 -18.04 15.93
CA ARG A 265 -19.11 -18.72 17.20
C ARG A 265 -19.31 -17.77 18.38
N PHE A 266 -19.78 -18.32 19.51
CA PHE A 266 -19.87 -17.61 20.78
C PHE A 266 -18.70 -17.98 21.67
N GLN A 267 -17.83 -17.03 21.96
CA GLN A 267 -16.75 -17.21 22.92
C GLN A 267 -17.18 -16.70 24.29
N ALA A 268 -17.32 -17.60 25.25
CA ALA A 268 -17.80 -17.30 26.60
C ALA A 268 -17.29 -18.31 27.60
N GLU A 269 -17.40 -18.00 28.90
CA GLU A 269 -17.23 -19.00 29.97
C GLU A 269 -18.43 -19.94 29.96
N ALA A 270 -18.18 -21.23 29.80
CA ALA A 270 -19.22 -22.25 29.87
C ALA A 270 -19.60 -22.52 31.34
N SER A 271 -20.87 -22.84 31.61
CA SER A 271 -21.30 -23.28 32.93
C SER A 271 -20.62 -24.59 33.28
N ALA A 272 -20.17 -24.73 34.52
CA ALA A 272 -19.53 -25.94 34.98
C ALA A 272 -20.53 -27.13 35.07
N ASP A 273 -21.78 -26.85 35.47
CA ASP A 273 -22.83 -27.83 35.62
C ASP A 273 -23.54 -28.16 34.30
N GLU A 274 -23.60 -27.21 33.36
CA GLU A 274 -24.21 -27.40 32.05
C GLU A 274 -23.32 -26.78 30.98
N PRO A 275 -22.28 -27.49 30.48
CA PRO A 275 -21.28 -26.95 29.55
C PRO A 275 -21.84 -26.45 28.22
N ALA A 276 -23.06 -26.87 27.85
CA ALA A 276 -23.77 -26.39 26.68
C ALA A 276 -24.38 -24.98 26.86
N ALA A 277 -24.25 -24.40 28.06
CA ALA A 277 -24.75 -23.05 28.38
C ALA A 277 -23.59 -22.12 28.77
N ILE A 278 -23.80 -20.84 28.42
CA ILE A 278 -22.95 -19.74 28.90
C ILE A 278 -23.21 -19.52 30.38
N LYS A 279 -22.16 -19.45 31.17
CA LYS A 279 -22.20 -19.18 32.61
C LYS A 279 -22.78 -17.78 32.85
N THR A 280 -23.65 -17.68 33.85
CA THR A 280 -24.14 -16.40 34.37
C THR A 280 -23.56 -16.08 35.75
N SER A 281 -23.91 -14.91 36.30
CA SER A 281 -23.60 -14.55 37.70
C SER A 281 -24.39 -15.35 38.72
N ASN A 282 -25.35 -16.19 38.32
CA ASN A 282 -26.10 -17.13 39.17
C ASN A 282 -25.76 -18.55 38.69
N ASP A 283 -25.15 -19.35 39.57
CA ASP A 283 -24.66 -20.70 39.21
C ASP A 283 -25.76 -21.66 38.79
N ASP A 284 -27.01 -21.47 39.26
CA ASP A 284 -28.18 -22.29 38.89
C ASP A 284 -28.81 -21.88 37.53
N VAL A 285 -28.36 -20.79 36.93
CA VAL A 285 -28.89 -20.24 35.65
C VAL A 285 -27.77 -20.12 34.62
N GLY A 286 -27.98 -20.69 33.45
CA GLY A 286 -27.12 -20.48 32.27
C GLY A 286 -27.90 -19.85 31.12
N VAL A 287 -27.19 -19.36 30.08
CA VAL A 287 -27.81 -18.91 28.83
C VAL A 287 -27.46 -19.94 27.75
N GLN A 288 -28.49 -20.56 27.18
CA GLN A 288 -28.33 -21.45 26.03
C GLN A 288 -28.58 -20.67 24.73
N ILE A 289 -27.72 -20.93 23.75
CA ILE A 289 -27.86 -20.42 22.39
C ILE A 289 -28.30 -21.55 21.47
N THR A 290 -29.24 -21.29 20.57
CA THR A 290 -29.61 -22.22 19.50
C THR A 290 -29.65 -21.53 18.15
N ASP A 291 -29.44 -22.27 17.07
CA ASP A 291 -29.69 -21.78 15.72
C ASP A 291 -31.18 -21.85 15.36
N ASP A 292 -31.52 -21.44 14.13
CA ASP A 292 -32.92 -21.44 13.63
C ASP A 292 -33.53 -22.84 13.52
N SER A 293 -32.73 -23.90 13.52
CA SER A 293 -33.18 -25.29 13.53
C SER A 293 -33.48 -25.81 14.97
N GLY A 294 -33.11 -25.03 15.99
CA GLY A 294 -33.16 -25.43 17.41
C GLY A 294 -31.94 -26.23 17.86
N LYS A 295 -30.92 -26.35 17.04
CA LYS A 295 -29.67 -27.00 17.44
C LYS A 295 -28.94 -26.12 18.46
N VAL A 296 -28.51 -26.72 19.57
CA VAL A 296 -27.72 -26.04 20.59
C VAL A 296 -26.34 -25.69 20.06
N ILE A 297 -25.94 -24.46 20.30
CA ILE A 297 -24.63 -23.90 19.94
C ILE A 297 -23.80 -23.76 21.23
N GLU A 298 -22.95 -24.74 21.47
CA GLU A 298 -22.12 -24.78 22.66
C GLU A 298 -21.12 -23.61 22.68
N PRO A 299 -20.87 -22.98 23.83
CA PRO A 299 -19.84 -21.97 23.97
C PRO A 299 -18.48 -22.50 23.51
N ASN A 300 -17.72 -21.66 22.78
CA ASN A 300 -16.37 -21.89 22.27
C ASN A 300 -16.22 -22.97 21.18
N SER A 301 -17.16 -23.90 21.01
CA SER A 301 -17.08 -25.00 20.05
C SER A 301 -18.17 -25.01 18.99
N GLY A 302 -19.38 -24.59 19.35
CA GLY A 302 -20.54 -24.58 18.46
C GLY A 302 -20.40 -23.52 17.38
N LEU A 303 -20.83 -23.88 16.14
CA LEU A 303 -20.71 -23.04 14.95
C LEU A 303 -22.09 -22.85 14.30
N ILE A 304 -22.40 -21.62 13.91
CA ILE A 304 -23.54 -21.28 13.05
C ILE A 304 -22.98 -20.95 11.65
N PRO A 305 -23.16 -21.80 10.64
CA PRO A 305 -22.72 -21.52 9.30
C PRO A 305 -23.55 -20.41 8.65
N PHE A 306 -22.92 -19.56 7.88
CA PHE A 306 -23.59 -18.54 7.05
C PHE A 306 -22.77 -18.27 5.78
N GLN A 307 -23.40 -17.62 4.81
CA GLN A 307 -22.77 -17.25 3.54
C GLN A 307 -22.91 -15.75 3.33
N LEU A 308 -21.85 -15.13 2.82
CA LEU A 308 -21.87 -13.73 2.40
C LEU A 308 -22.64 -13.58 1.09
N ASP A 309 -23.28 -12.42 0.91
CA ASP A 309 -23.86 -12.01 -0.38
C ASP A 309 -22.80 -11.37 -1.29
N ASP A 310 -23.22 -10.87 -2.44
CA ASP A 310 -22.37 -10.20 -3.42
C ASP A 310 -21.78 -8.86 -2.90
N ASN A 311 -22.34 -8.31 -1.82
CA ASN A 311 -21.86 -7.08 -1.15
C ASN A 311 -20.99 -7.39 0.08
N LEU A 312 -20.57 -8.65 0.26
CA LEU A 312 -19.82 -9.14 1.41
C LEU A 312 -20.56 -8.94 2.74
N GLN A 313 -21.88 -9.10 2.71
CA GLN A 313 -22.74 -8.95 3.88
C GLN A 313 -23.51 -10.25 4.15
N ALA A 314 -23.88 -10.43 5.41
CA ALA A 314 -24.76 -11.49 5.82
C ALA A 314 -25.63 -11.02 7.01
N THR A 315 -26.71 -11.73 7.24
CA THR A 315 -27.51 -11.57 8.45
C THR A 315 -27.61 -12.95 9.10
N VAL A 316 -27.16 -13.05 10.35
CA VAL A 316 -27.22 -14.29 11.11
C VAL A 316 -28.25 -14.15 12.21
N THR A 317 -29.17 -15.10 12.28
CA THR A 317 -30.20 -15.20 13.34
C THR A 317 -29.84 -16.35 14.28
N PHE A 318 -30.02 -16.12 15.55
CA PHE A 318 -29.89 -17.13 16.60
C PHE A 318 -30.89 -16.85 17.72
N HIS A 319 -31.08 -17.84 18.59
CA HIS A 319 -32.00 -17.72 19.71
C HIS A 319 -31.27 -17.89 21.02
N ALA A 320 -31.66 -17.15 22.04
CA ALA A 320 -31.09 -17.22 23.37
C ALA A 320 -32.19 -17.40 24.42
N ALA A 321 -31.94 -18.26 25.36
CA ALA A 321 -32.86 -18.51 26.46
C ALA A 321 -32.11 -18.79 27.76
N PRO A 322 -32.64 -18.38 28.93
CA PRO A 322 -32.14 -18.85 30.21
C PRO A 322 -32.55 -20.32 30.42
N ILE A 323 -31.66 -21.11 30.99
CA ILE A 323 -31.89 -22.51 31.34
C ILE A 323 -31.45 -22.78 32.76
N SER A 324 -32.03 -23.80 33.39
CA SER A 324 -31.50 -24.34 34.65
C SER A 324 -30.18 -25.12 34.40
N THR A 325 -29.12 -24.80 35.12
CA THR A 325 -27.85 -25.51 35.01
C THR A 325 -27.77 -26.69 35.96
N THR A 326 -28.48 -26.63 37.09
CA THR A 326 -28.40 -27.64 38.20
C THR A 326 -29.69 -28.44 38.36
N GLY A 327 -30.84 -27.90 38.00
CA GLY A 327 -32.17 -28.45 38.31
C GLY A 327 -32.75 -27.94 39.66
N ASN A 328 -31.96 -27.14 40.37
CA ASN A 328 -32.42 -26.47 41.61
C ASN A 328 -33.19 -25.19 41.29
N ALA A 329 -34.02 -24.73 42.22
CA ALA A 329 -34.57 -23.40 42.17
C ALA A 329 -33.45 -22.36 42.40
N PRO A 330 -33.21 -21.45 41.44
CA PRO A 330 -32.11 -20.46 41.59
C PRO A 330 -32.43 -19.46 42.72
N ALA A 331 -31.40 -18.91 43.32
CA ALA A 331 -31.51 -17.80 44.24
C ALA A 331 -32.17 -16.59 43.57
N GLU A 332 -32.99 -15.86 44.33
CA GLU A 332 -33.60 -14.62 43.85
C GLU A 332 -32.58 -13.55 43.61
N GLY A 333 -32.77 -12.76 42.58
CA GLY A 333 -31.92 -11.66 42.16
C GLY A 333 -31.72 -11.53 40.66
N THR A 334 -30.89 -10.60 40.25
CA THR A 334 -30.53 -10.43 38.87
C THR A 334 -29.42 -11.36 38.44
N PHE A 335 -29.44 -11.84 37.21
CA PHE A 335 -28.32 -12.57 36.60
C PHE A 335 -27.88 -11.90 35.33
N SER A 336 -26.62 -12.04 34.98
CA SER A 336 -26.02 -11.52 33.75
C SER A 336 -24.97 -12.48 33.21
N ALA A 337 -24.81 -12.47 31.90
CA ALA A 337 -23.78 -13.20 31.17
C ALA A 337 -23.16 -12.32 30.08
N THR A 338 -21.94 -12.63 29.69
CA THR A 338 -21.27 -11.97 28.58
C THR A 338 -20.69 -13.01 27.64
N ALA A 339 -20.89 -12.80 26.34
CA ALA A 339 -20.27 -13.58 25.29
C ALA A 339 -19.73 -12.66 24.20
N TYR A 340 -18.66 -13.07 23.54
CA TYR A 340 -18.14 -12.42 22.34
C TYR A 340 -18.60 -13.20 21.12
N ILE A 341 -19.17 -12.49 20.15
CA ILE A 341 -19.51 -13.06 18.85
C ILE A 341 -18.28 -12.96 17.98
N ARG A 342 -17.84 -14.09 17.43
CA ARG A 342 -16.67 -14.20 16.59
C ARG A 342 -17.04 -14.81 15.24
N VAL A 343 -16.47 -14.27 14.17
CA VAL A 343 -16.53 -14.85 12.82
C VAL A 343 -15.23 -15.62 12.59
N ASP A 344 -15.36 -16.89 12.25
CA ASP A 344 -14.25 -17.74 11.87
C ASP A 344 -14.21 -17.86 10.34
N PHE A 345 -13.02 -17.63 9.78
CA PHE A 345 -12.72 -17.76 8.36
C PHE A 345 -12.36 -19.22 8.05
N ALA A 346 -12.80 -19.74 6.89
CA ALA A 346 -12.50 -21.10 6.45
C ALA A 346 -11.05 -21.24 5.96
#